data_ad5d23a01932a1631c2b3888d3cddb3f
#
_entry.id   ad5d23a01932a1631c2b3888d3cddb3f
#
_cell.length_a   1.000
_cell.length_b   1.000
_cell.length_c   1.000
_cell.angle_alpha   90.00
_cell.angle_beta   90.00
_cell.angle_gamma   90.00
#
_symmetry.space_group_name_H-M   'P 1'
#
loop_
_entity.id
_entity.type
_entity.pdbx_description
1 polymer ?
#
loop_
_entity_poly.entity_id
_entity_poly.type
_entity_poly.pdbx_seq_one_letter_code
_entity_poly.pdbx_strand_id
1 'polypeptide(L)'
;MTKIRDPLSIEKILKDLIGKLKENEIKEFTGKSISHFRKCSDPDDKDHNLHLTDAIKLDMLSLKSQNGSPFLDNMSLIVNNEFNEQEKLEDVSRNLIAIGGRIGNLMDTTEKALHPDSPNGEEIAKKEKEKIFDAISQVEEKIARLKLSIK
;
A
#
# COMPACT_ATOMS: atom_id res chain seq x y z
N MET A 1 -21.39 13.86 10.97
CA MET A 1 -20.09 14.56 10.98
C MET A 1 -18.99 13.56 10.62
N THR A 2 -18.13 13.85 9.67
CA THR A 2 -17.05 12.91 9.28
C THR A 2 -15.89 13.10 10.26
N LYS A 3 -15.60 12.08 11.06
CA LYS A 3 -14.45 12.12 12.00
C LYS A 3 -13.13 12.19 11.27
N ILE A 4 -12.22 13.01 11.76
CA ILE A 4 -10.85 13.12 11.23
C ILE A 4 -10.08 11.87 11.65
N ARG A 5 -9.35 11.26 10.72
CA ARG A 5 -8.47 10.12 10.94
C ARG A 5 -7.07 10.46 10.45
N ASP A 6 -6.07 10.04 11.19
CA ASP A 6 -4.69 10.19 10.74
C ASP A 6 -4.47 9.46 9.40
N PRO A 7 -3.77 10.08 8.44
CA PRO A 7 -3.65 9.55 7.08
C PRO A 7 -3.11 8.13 6.97
N LEU A 8 -2.23 7.72 7.90
CA LEU A 8 -1.60 6.39 7.93
C LEU A 8 -2.14 5.51 9.06
N SER A 9 -3.22 5.93 9.74
CA SER A 9 -3.82 5.11 10.79
C SER A 9 -4.54 3.89 10.22
N ILE A 10 -4.59 2.82 11.00
CA ILE A 10 -5.34 1.59 10.66
C ILE A 10 -6.82 1.93 10.39
N GLU A 11 -7.39 2.84 11.18
CA GLU A 11 -8.78 3.29 11.05
C GLU A 11 -9.03 3.98 9.70
N LYS A 12 -8.08 4.78 9.22
CA LYS A 12 -8.18 5.44 7.91
C LYS A 12 -8.06 4.46 6.77
N ILE A 13 -7.07 3.58 6.82
CA ILE A 13 -6.86 2.51 5.82
C ILE A 13 -8.11 1.64 5.73
N LEU A 14 -8.62 1.19 6.88
CA LEU A 14 -9.81 0.34 6.95
C LEU A 14 -11.05 1.04 6.36
N LYS A 15 -11.29 2.30 6.73
CA LYS A 15 -12.42 3.06 6.21
C LYS A 15 -12.39 3.18 4.69
N ASP A 16 -11.24 3.52 4.14
CA ASP A 16 -11.08 3.69 2.70
C ASP A 16 -11.22 2.36 1.95
N LEU A 17 -10.71 1.27 2.53
CA LEU A 17 -10.79 -0.05 1.96
C LEU A 17 -12.22 -0.58 1.92
N ILE A 18 -12.95 -0.55 3.05
CA ILE A 18 -14.35 -1.03 3.10
C ILE A 18 -15.29 -0.17 2.24
N GLY A 19 -14.92 1.07 1.93
CA GLY A 19 -15.64 1.94 0.99
C GLY A 19 -15.50 1.52 -0.47
N LYS A 20 -14.47 0.72 -0.81
CA LYS A 20 -14.19 0.23 -2.17
C LYS A 20 -14.68 -1.21 -2.40
N LEU A 21 -14.94 -1.95 -1.34
CA LEU A 21 -15.35 -3.35 -1.40
C LEU A 21 -16.86 -3.50 -1.24
N LYS A 22 -17.41 -4.58 -1.80
CA LYS A 22 -18.84 -4.88 -1.66
C LYS A 22 -19.13 -5.53 -0.32
N GLU A 23 -20.22 -5.12 0.32
CA GLU A 23 -20.61 -5.58 1.66
C GLU A 23 -20.83 -7.10 1.75
N ASN A 24 -21.45 -7.69 0.75
CA ASN A 24 -21.68 -9.13 0.69
C ASN A 24 -20.38 -9.92 0.58
N GLU A 25 -19.40 -9.45 -0.22
CA GLU A 25 -18.10 -10.07 -0.39
C GLU A 25 -17.27 -9.97 0.92
N ILE A 26 -17.33 -8.82 1.61
CA ILE A 26 -16.71 -8.65 2.93
C ILE A 26 -17.26 -9.68 3.91
N LYS A 27 -18.60 -9.81 4.00
CA LYS A 27 -19.25 -10.74 4.92
C LYS A 27 -18.92 -12.20 4.60
N GLU A 28 -18.96 -12.58 3.33
CA GLU A 28 -18.65 -13.94 2.87
C GLU A 28 -17.20 -14.31 3.18
N PHE A 29 -16.25 -13.41 2.93
CA PHE A 29 -14.83 -13.70 3.04
C PHE A 29 -14.30 -13.62 4.48
N THR A 30 -14.82 -12.69 5.28
CA THR A 30 -14.37 -12.48 6.66
C THR A 30 -15.24 -13.14 7.71
N GLY A 31 -16.50 -13.45 7.40
CA GLY A 31 -17.53 -13.91 8.35
C GLY A 31 -18.12 -12.77 9.20
N LYS A 32 -17.71 -11.52 8.98
CA LYS A 32 -18.14 -10.35 9.76
C LYS A 32 -18.87 -9.33 8.90
N SER A 33 -19.79 -8.59 9.51
CA SER A 33 -20.56 -7.56 8.81
C SER A 33 -19.73 -6.30 8.56
N ILE A 34 -20.11 -5.53 7.56
CA ILE A 34 -19.49 -4.20 7.31
C ILE A 34 -19.67 -3.25 8.49
N SER A 35 -20.76 -3.41 9.25
CA SER A 35 -21.02 -2.62 10.47
C SER A 35 -19.94 -2.86 11.53
N HIS A 36 -19.45 -4.10 11.68
CA HIS A 36 -18.33 -4.41 12.56
C HIS A 36 -17.07 -3.65 12.13
N PHE A 37 -16.73 -3.68 10.85
CA PHE A 37 -15.54 -2.98 10.33
C PHE A 37 -15.68 -1.45 10.36
N ARG A 38 -16.90 -0.92 10.21
CA ARG A 38 -17.15 0.52 10.42
C ARG A 38 -16.85 0.95 11.86
N LYS A 39 -17.17 0.12 12.85
CA LYS A 39 -16.82 0.36 14.25
C LYS A 39 -15.30 0.26 14.47
N CYS A 40 -14.64 -0.78 13.93
CA CYS A 40 -13.17 -0.89 13.97
C CYS A 40 -12.47 0.31 13.28
N SER A 41 -13.13 0.99 12.34
CA SER A 41 -12.60 2.18 11.67
C SER A 41 -12.92 3.50 12.39
N ASP A 42 -13.60 3.46 13.53
CA ASP A 42 -13.92 4.63 14.32
C ASP A 42 -12.81 4.88 15.35
N PRO A 43 -12.06 5.99 15.27
CA PRO A 43 -10.96 6.26 16.19
C PRO A 43 -11.40 6.48 17.64
N ASP A 44 -12.68 6.75 17.89
CA ASP A 44 -13.24 6.93 19.23
C ASP A 44 -13.82 5.64 19.82
N ASP A 45 -13.98 4.60 19.00
CA ASP A 45 -14.47 3.29 19.44
C ASP A 45 -13.30 2.44 19.94
N LYS A 46 -13.12 2.37 21.25
CA LYS A 46 -12.05 1.60 21.89
C LYS A 46 -12.40 0.13 22.12
N ASP A 47 -13.65 -0.23 21.90
CA ASP A 47 -14.16 -1.59 22.18
C ASP A 47 -14.01 -2.50 20.95
N HIS A 48 -13.84 -1.92 19.76
CA HIS A 48 -13.77 -2.65 18.50
C HIS A 48 -12.40 -2.49 17.84
N ASN A 49 -11.58 -3.53 17.95
CA ASN A 49 -10.26 -3.56 17.31
C ASN A 49 -10.28 -4.43 16.06
N LEU A 50 -9.53 -4.02 15.03
CA LEU A 50 -9.30 -4.82 13.84
C LEU A 50 -8.31 -5.95 14.16
N HIS A 51 -8.73 -7.20 13.98
CA HIS A 51 -7.83 -8.33 14.09
C HIS A 51 -6.91 -8.43 12.87
N LEU A 52 -5.64 -8.80 13.07
CA LEU A 52 -4.67 -8.96 11.99
C LEU A 52 -5.15 -9.95 10.91
N THR A 53 -5.81 -11.03 11.33
CA THR A 53 -6.39 -12.02 10.41
C THR A 53 -7.48 -11.42 9.51
N ASP A 54 -8.25 -10.47 10.02
CA ASP A 54 -9.28 -9.79 9.24
C ASP A 54 -8.65 -8.77 8.27
N ALA A 55 -7.59 -8.06 8.70
CA ALA A 55 -6.82 -7.18 7.83
C ALA A 55 -6.24 -7.94 6.63
N ILE A 56 -5.64 -9.11 6.87
CA ILE A 56 -5.11 -9.98 5.82
C ILE A 56 -6.23 -10.43 4.86
N LYS A 57 -7.38 -10.84 5.37
CA LYS A 57 -8.52 -11.23 4.53
C LYS A 57 -9.06 -10.08 3.69
N LEU A 58 -9.14 -8.87 4.27
CA LEU A 58 -9.57 -7.68 3.54
C LEU A 58 -8.58 -7.29 2.44
N ASP A 59 -7.27 -7.39 2.69
CA ASP A 59 -6.24 -7.18 1.66
C ASP A 59 -6.34 -8.23 0.54
N MET A 60 -6.55 -9.51 0.87
CA MET A 60 -6.76 -10.56 -0.13
C MET A 60 -7.99 -10.29 -1.00
N LEU A 61 -9.09 -9.81 -0.41
CA LEU A 61 -10.30 -9.43 -1.14
C LEU A 61 -10.06 -8.20 -2.01
N SER A 62 -9.30 -7.23 -1.49
CA SER A 62 -8.89 -6.02 -2.20
C SER A 62 -8.05 -6.34 -3.44
N LEU A 63 -7.08 -7.25 -3.32
CA LEU A 63 -6.27 -7.74 -4.44
C LEU A 63 -7.13 -8.39 -5.53
N LYS A 64 -8.11 -9.23 -5.16
CA LYS A 64 -9.06 -9.81 -6.13
C LYS A 64 -9.85 -8.75 -6.87
N SER A 65 -10.12 -7.61 -6.22
CA SER A 65 -10.84 -6.47 -6.80
C SER A 65 -9.92 -5.43 -7.46
N GLN A 66 -8.64 -5.75 -7.65
CA GLN A 66 -7.61 -4.88 -8.25
C GLN A 66 -7.40 -3.53 -7.52
N ASN A 67 -7.65 -3.49 -6.23
CA ASN A 67 -7.49 -2.29 -5.39
C ASN A 67 -6.18 -2.29 -4.56
N GLY A 68 -5.24 -3.23 -4.84
CA GLY A 68 -4.00 -3.37 -4.08
C GLY A 68 -4.18 -4.03 -2.71
N SER A 69 -3.15 -3.93 -1.87
CA SER A 69 -3.10 -4.50 -0.51
C SER A 69 -2.78 -3.40 0.53
N PRO A 70 -3.73 -2.50 0.82
CA PRO A 70 -3.46 -1.28 1.56
C PRO A 70 -2.95 -1.50 2.99
N PHE A 71 -3.30 -2.59 3.68
CA PHE A 71 -2.73 -2.89 5.00
C PHE A 71 -1.28 -3.34 4.88
N LEU A 72 -0.95 -4.27 4.00
CA LEU A 72 0.40 -4.74 3.77
C LEU A 72 1.31 -3.61 3.30
N ASP A 73 0.84 -2.81 2.33
CA ASP A 73 1.59 -1.70 1.74
C ASP A 73 1.92 -0.59 2.76
N ASN A 74 1.08 -0.39 3.77
CA ASN A 74 1.29 0.64 4.79
C ASN A 74 1.86 0.10 6.11
N MET A 75 1.87 -1.20 6.35
CA MET A 75 2.36 -1.78 7.62
C MET A 75 3.84 -1.46 7.86
N SER A 76 4.68 -1.63 6.87
CA SER A 76 6.11 -1.30 6.96
C SER A 76 6.34 0.18 7.24
N LEU A 77 5.48 1.05 6.69
CA LEU A 77 5.53 2.49 6.93
C LEU A 77 5.14 2.85 8.35
N ILE A 78 4.06 2.26 8.86
CA ILE A 78 3.58 2.48 10.23
C ILE A 78 4.69 2.07 11.21
N VAL A 79 5.27 0.89 11.01
CA VAL A 79 6.35 0.38 11.88
C VAL A 79 7.61 1.26 11.78
N ASN A 80 8.05 1.59 10.57
CA ASN A 80 9.25 2.41 10.37
C ASN A 80 9.08 3.85 10.89
N ASN A 81 7.88 4.40 10.87
CA ASN A 81 7.61 5.75 11.36
C ASN A 81 7.83 5.87 12.89
N GLU A 82 7.55 4.82 13.65
CA GLU A 82 7.80 4.78 15.10
C GLU A 82 9.29 4.67 15.44
N PHE A 83 10.11 4.10 14.53
CA PHE A 83 11.54 3.91 14.77
C PHE A 83 12.42 5.05 14.22
N ASN A 84 11.92 5.84 13.26
CA ASN A 84 12.68 6.88 12.57
C ASN A 84 12.27 8.31 12.97
N GLU A 85 12.14 8.59 14.26
CA GLU A 85 11.87 9.95 14.76
C GLU A 85 12.95 11.00 14.40
N GLN A 86 14.06 10.62 13.78
CA GLN A 86 15.21 11.50 13.53
C GLN A 86 15.49 11.85 12.07
N GLU A 87 14.87 11.23 11.08
CA GLU A 87 15.03 11.68 9.70
C GLU A 87 14.12 12.87 9.42
N LYS A 88 14.73 14.05 9.21
CA LYS A 88 14.03 15.22 8.68
C LYS A 88 13.27 14.78 7.43
N LEU A 89 11.95 14.90 7.48
CA LEU A 89 11.10 14.64 6.33
C LEU A 89 11.63 15.47 5.14
N GLU A 90 12.01 14.79 4.07
CA GLU A 90 12.39 15.44 2.83
C GLU A 90 11.21 16.29 2.36
N ASP A 91 11.53 17.46 1.78
CA ASP A 91 10.52 18.33 1.19
C ASP A 91 9.66 17.56 0.16
N VAL A 92 8.36 17.84 0.17
CA VAL A 92 7.37 17.22 -0.75
C VAL A 92 7.82 17.30 -2.20
N SER A 93 8.37 18.46 -2.63
CA SER A 93 8.88 18.66 -3.98
C SER A 93 10.04 17.73 -4.32
N ARG A 94 10.98 17.51 -3.39
CA ARG A 94 12.09 16.56 -3.57
C ARG A 94 11.60 15.13 -3.67
N ASN A 95 10.63 14.75 -2.85
CA ASN A 95 10.02 13.43 -2.91
C ASN A 95 9.32 13.18 -4.25
N LEU A 96 8.59 14.16 -4.79
CA LEU A 96 7.96 14.06 -6.10
C LEU A 96 8.97 13.88 -7.24
N ILE A 97 10.06 14.66 -7.22
CA ILE A 97 11.16 14.53 -8.19
C ILE A 97 11.80 13.15 -8.10
N ALA A 98 12.05 12.67 -6.87
CA ALA A 98 12.63 11.36 -6.64
C ALA A 98 11.72 10.21 -7.12
N ILE A 99 10.40 10.32 -6.94
CA ILE A 99 9.42 9.38 -7.49
C ILE A 99 9.51 9.35 -9.01
N GLY A 100 9.54 10.51 -9.68
CA GLY A 100 9.70 10.60 -11.13
C GLY A 100 10.95 9.87 -11.63
N GLY A 101 12.09 10.08 -10.98
CA GLY A 101 13.33 9.39 -11.32
C GLY A 101 13.26 7.86 -11.12
N ARG A 102 12.59 7.38 -10.07
CA ARG A 102 12.42 5.95 -9.81
C ARG A 102 11.44 5.30 -10.80
N ILE A 103 10.39 6.00 -11.19
CA ILE A 103 9.46 5.55 -12.25
C ILE A 103 10.22 5.43 -13.58
N GLY A 104 11.05 6.42 -13.94
CA GLY A 104 11.90 6.35 -15.12
C GLY A 104 12.79 5.10 -15.14
N ASN A 105 13.47 4.83 -14.00
CA ASN A 105 14.29 3.62 -13.87
C ASN A 105 13.47 2.31 -13.98
N LEU A 106 12.26 2.28 -13.43
CA LEU A 106 11.35 1.12 -13.57
C LEU A 106 10.95 0.92 -15.04
N MET A 107 10.64 2.00 -15.76
CA MET A 107 10.32 1.95 -17.19
C MET A 107 11.50 1.39 -18.00
N ASP A 108 12.70 1.95 -17.82
CA ASP A 108 13.92 1.50 -18.52
C ASP A 108 14.23 0.02 -18.22
N THR A 109 14.08 -0.39 -16.96
CA THR A 109 14.35 -1.78 -16.53
C THR A 109 13.36 -2.74 -17.17
N THR A 110 12.08 -2.34 -17.24
CA THR A 110 11.02 -3.16 -17.83
C THR A 110 11.17 -3.23 -19.36
N GLU A 111 11.48 -2.10 -20.00
CA GLU A 111 11.71 -2.06 -21.46
C GLU A 111 12.89 -2.96 -21.87
N LYS A 112 14.00 -2.90 -21.12
CA LYS A 112 15.17 -3.78 -21.38
C LYS A 112 14.81 -5.26 -21.19
N ALA A 113 13.99 -5.59 -20.21
CA ALA A 113 13.58 -6.97 -19.97
C ALA A 113 12.64 -7.53 -21.05
N LEU A 114 11.85 -6.67 -21.69
CA LEU A 114 10.93 -7.02 -22.77
C LEU A 114 11.55 -6.89 -24.17
N HIS A 115 12.80 -6.45 -24.27
CA HIS A 115 13.45 -6.28 -25.57
C HIS A 115 13.70 -7.64 -26.22
N PRO A 116 13.46 -7.80 -27.55
CA PRO A 116 13.65 -9.07 -28.25
C PRO A 116 15.06 -9.66 -28.15
N ASP A 117 16.08 -8.80 -27.95
CA ASP A 117 17.48 -9.19 -27.78
C ASP A 117 17.83 -9.52 -26.30
N SER A 118 16.85 -9.52 -25.39
CA SER A 118 17.07 -9.94 -23.99
C SER A 118 17.38 -11.44 -23.91
N PRO A 119 17.99 -11.94 -22.81
CA PRO A 119 18.42 -13.35 -22.69
C PRO A 119 17.32 -14.38 -22.98
N ASN A 120 16.06 -14.04 -22.77
CA ASN A 120 14.88 -14.91 -23.03
C ASN A 120 13.97 -14.36 -24.13
N GLY A 121 14.40 -13.38 -24.94
CA GLY A 121 13.57 -12.71 -25.90
C GLY A 121 12.46 -11.88 -25.23
N GLU A 122 11.23 -12.01 -25.69
CA GLU A 122 10.07 -11.29 -25.12
C GLU A 122 9.60 -11.85 -23.76
N GLU A 123 10.11 -13.01 -23.32
CA GLU A 123 9.82 -13.57 -22.01
C GLU A 123 10.79 -13.04 -20.94
N ILE A 124 10.24 -12.51 -19.84
CA ILE A 124 11.04 -11.95 -18.76
C ILE A 124 11.75 -13.06 -17.98
N ALA A 125 13.08 -13.06 -18.02
CA ALA A 125 13.92 -14.01 -17.28
C ALA A 125 13.80 -13.79 -15.75
N LYS A 126 14.10 -14.83 -14.96
CA LYS A 126 14.02 -14.76 -13.49
C LYS A 126 14.80 -13.57 -12.90
N LYS A 127 16.04 -13.35 -13.37
CA LYS A 127 16.87 -12.21 -12.92
C LYS A 127 16.32 -10.86 -13.33
N GLU A 128 15.61 -10.79 -14.45
CA GLU A 128 14.94 -9.56 -14.90
C GLU A 128 13.71 -9.26 -14.06
N LYS A 129 12.95 -10.30 -13.68
CA LYS A 129 11.85 -10.18 -12.72
C LYS A 129 12.35 -9.62 -11.38
N GLU A 130 13.45 -10.13 -10.85
CA GLU A 130 14.06 -9.63 -9.61
C GLU A 130 14.41 -8.14 -9.73
N LYS A 131 15.05 -7.71 -10.82
CA LYS A 131 15.37 -6.29 -11.06
C LYS A 131 14.13 -5.40 -11.18
N ILE A 132 13.07 -5.89 -11.82
CA ILE A 132 11.80 -5.16 -11.93
C ILE A 132 11.17 -5.02 -10.54
N PHE A 133 11.14 -6.09 -9.73
CA PHE A 133 10.64 -6.03 -8.35
C PHE A 133 11.44 -5.08 -7.47
N ASP A 134 12.77 -5.06 -7.59
CA ASP A 134 13.61 -4.11 -6.88
C ASP A 134 13.30 -2.67 -7.30
N ALA A 135 13.10 -2.41 -8.59
CA ALA A 135 12.73 -1.08 -9.09
C ALA A 135 11.33 -0.66 -8.61
N ILE A 136 10.37 -1.58 -8.55
CA ILE A 136 9.03 -1.34 -7.97
C ILE A 136 9.16 -0.97 -6.50
N SER A 137 9.91 -1.74 -5.70
CA SER A 137 10.10 -1.48 -4.28
C SER A 137 10.71 -0.10 -4.01
N GLN A 138 11.62 0.37 -4.89
CA GLN A 138 12.18 1.71 -4.78
C GLN A 138 11.14 2.82 -5.05
N VAL A 139 10.20 2.60 -5.96
CA VAL A 139 9.08 3.53 -6.20
C VAL A 139 8.16 3.56 -4.99
N GLU A 140 7.81 2.38 -4.47
CA GLU A 140 6.95 2.23 -3.29
C GLU A 140 7.54 2.93 -2.07
N GLU A 141 8.86 2.77 -1.81
CA GLU A 141 9.56 3.46 -0.72
C GLU A 141 9.42 4.99 -0.84
N LYS A 142 9.61 5.54 -2.05
CA LYS A 142 9.49 6.99 -2.25
C LYS A 142 8.07 7.53 -2.13
N ILE A 143 7.08 6.76 -2.59
CA ILE A 143 5.65 7.07 -2.37
C ILE A 143 5.34 7.07 -0.87
N ALA A 144 5.92 6.12 -0.15
CA ALA A 144 5.81 6.02 1.28
C ALA A 144 6.34 7.26 2.00
N ARG A 145 7.56 7.69 1.67
CA ARG A 145 8.16 8.92 2.23
C ARG A 145 7.34 10.16 1.89
N LEU A 146 6.77 10.24 0.68
CA LEU A 146 5.87 11.33 0.30
C LEU A 146 4.63 11.37 1.20
N LYS A 147 3.99 10.23 1.48
CA LYS A 147 2.84 10.15 2.40
C LYS A 147 3.19 10.69 3.80
N LEU A 148 4.41 10.44 4.28
CA LEU A 148 4.88 10.95 5.57
C LEU A 148 5.16 12.45 5.55
N SER A 149 5.64 13.00 4.43
CA SER A 149 5.97 14.42 4.30
C SER A 149 4.76 15.36 4.19
N ILE A 150 3.56 14.81 3.99
CA ILE A 150 2.30 15.58 3.87
C ILE A 150 1.55 15.68 5.22
N LYS A 151 2.11 15.11 6.29
CA LYS A 151 1.53 15.11 7.63
C LYS A 151 1.46 16.49 8.29
#